data_a0980f626fe717842bbc05bbc7b3af50
#
_entry.id   a0980f626fe717842bbc05bbc7b3af50
#
_cell.length_a   1.000
_cell.length_b   1.000
_cell.length_c   1.000
_cell.angle_alpha   90.00
_cell.angle_beta   90.00
_cell.angle_gamma   90.00
#
_symmetry.space_group_name_H-M   'P 1'
#
loop_
_entity.id
_entity.type
_entity.pdbx_description
1 polymer ?
#
loop_
_entity_poly.entity_id
_entity_poly.type
_entity_poly.pdbx_seq_one_letter_code
_entity_poly.pdbx_strand_id
1 'polypeptide(L)'
;MQKYSHLPQLEVGILFSPEICFRLNGIFTCRTTGKKYTGAYNIRQTEDGYLLSQADHREPVSLPLTFEPEDDTTSDFDLTDVVIGIQFHWERKENQKFKGKLKIIDEQKHLTAINILSLEDYLLSVISSEMRATSSAEFLKAHAVISRSWLLAQINKAKTVRGTYSSYRVDQEEYIRWYDREDHAHFDVCADDHCQRYQGISKAYTPAVREALEATRGEVLTYEGTICDARFSKCCGGATERFDNTWEPVVHPYLDKITDAPEDLETGDLRDEQTARKWILSFPPAFCHTTDRQILSQVLNDYDQETQHFFRWQVSYPAEQLSELVYRKIGIDFGTIRDIQPIERGVSGRLIRVKITGDKKTLVIGKELIIRKTFSESHLYS
;
A
#
# COMPACT_ATOMS: atom_id res chain seq x y z
N MET A 1 -12.64 -21.33 2.52
CA MET A 1 -11.17 -21.14 2.39
C MET A 1 -10.61 -22.30 1.60
N GLN A 2 -9.65 -22.03 0.73
CA GLN A 2 -8.97 -23.04 -0.10
C GLN A 2 -7.48 -23.01 0.25
N LYS A 3 -6.80 -24.17 0.19
CA LYS A 3 -5.34 -24.23 0.36
C LYS A 3 -4.64 -24.25 -1.00
N TYR A 4 -3.72 -23.32 -1.16
CA TYR A 4 -2.82 -23.26 -2.32
C TYR A 4 -1.55 -24.06 -2.02
N SER A 5 -1.29 -25.09 -2.81
CA SER A 5 -0.13 -26.00 -2.61
C SER A 5 1.18 -25.47 -3.22
N HIS A 6 1.08 -24.60 -4.22
CA HIS A 6 2.25 -24.05 -4.90
C HIS A 6 2.30 -22.53 -4.73
N LEU A 7 3.13 -22.08 -3.78
CA LEU A 7 3.30 -20.65 -3.50
C LEU A 7 4.45 -20.12 -4.38
N PRO A 8 4.24 -19.01 -5.11
CA PRO A 8 5.24 -18.44 -5.99
C PRO A 8 6.42 -17.83 -5.23
N GLN A 9 7.55 -17.66 -5.91
CA GLN A 9 8.52 -16.63 -5.58
C GLN A 9 7.99 -15.29 -6.05
N LEU A 10 8.32 -14.23 -5.31
CA LEU A 10 7.90 -12.85 -5.55
C LEU A 10 9.10 -11.99 -5.90
N GLU A 11 8.87 -11.02 -6.78
CA GLU A 11 9.75 -9.90 -7.02
C GLU A 11 9.17 -8.64 -6.37
N VAL A 12 9.84 -8.11 -5.33
CA VAL A 12 9.40 -6.95 -4.56
C VAL A 12 10.32 -5.76 -4.84
N GLY A 13 9.81 -4.70 -5.46
CA GLY A 13 10.56 -3.46 -5.69
C GLY A 13 10.73 -2.69 -4.38
N ILE A 14 12.00 -2.42 -3.99
CA ILE A 14 12.33 -1.84 -2.68
C ILE A 14 12.80 -0.40 -2.79
N LEU A 15 13.79 -0.13 -3.65
CA LEU A 15 14.47 1.16 -3.73
C LEU A 15 14.61 1.60 -5.17
N PHE A 16 14.22 2.85 -5.43
CA PHE A 16 14.31 3.53 -6.73
C PHE A 16 15.26 4.71 -6.58
N SER A 17 16.45 4.64 -7.18
CA SER A 17 17.50 5.65 -6.99
C SER A 17 18.46 5.69 -8.17
N PRO A 18 19.07 6.83 -8.51
CA PRO A 18 20.18 6.87 -9.48
C PRO A 18 21.42 6.11 -9.01
N GLU A 19 21.52 5.84 -7.72
CA GLU A 19 22.62 5.13 -7.08
C GLU A 19 22.08 4.24 -5.98
N ILE A 20 22.54 2.97 -5.89
CA ILE A 20 22.14 2.02 -4.88
C ILE A 20 23.37 1.55 -4.11
N CYS A 21 23.35 1.76 -2.79
CA CYS A 21 24.32 1.22 -1.84
C CYS A 21 23.75 -0.02 -1.16
N PHE A 22 24.48 -1.12 -1.20
CA PHE A 22 24.08 -2.38 -0.59
C PHE A 22 25.25 -3.15 0.02
N ARG A 23 24.94 -4.05 0.93
CA ARG A 23 25.92 -4.96 1.55
C ARG A 23 25.41 -6.40 1.48
N LEU A 24 26.24 -7.28 0.98
CA LEU A 24 26.00 -8.72 0.96
C LEU A 24 26.65 -9.36 2.19
N ASN A 25 25.84 -9.84 3.12
CA ASN A 25 26.27 -10.52 4.33
C ASN A 25 26.23 -12.04 4.08
N GLY A 26 27.39 -12.59 3.78
CA GLY A 26 27.57 -13.95 3.28
C GLY A 26 28.14 -13.95 1.85
N ILE A 27 28.19 -15.12 1.22
CA ILE A 27 28.65 -15.29 -0.15
C ILE A 27 27.43 -15.34 -1.07
N PHE A 28 27.43 -14.48 -2.07
CA PHE A 28 26.42 -14.42 -3.12
C PHE A 28 27.07 -14.68 -4.48
N THR A 29 26.44 -15.51 -5.28
CA THR A 29 26.84 -15.73 -6.67
C THR A 29 26.00 -14.85 -7.58
N CYS A 30 26.64 -14.03 -8.40
CA CYS A 30 25.91 -13.28 -9.41
C CYS A 30 25.56 -14.18 -10.59
N ARG A 31 24.26 -14.34 -10.86
CA ARG A 31 23.76 -15.22 -11.91
C ARG A 31 24.24 -14.84 -13.31
N THR A 32 24.40 -13.55 -13.56
CA THR A 32 24.79 -13.02 -14.86
C THR A 32 26.28 -13.24 -15.15
N THR A 33 27.15 -13.09 -14.14
CA THR A 33 28.62 -13.15 -14.31
C THR A 33 29.25 -14.45 -13.84
N GLY A 34 28.52 -15.24 -13.02
CA GLY A 34 29.06 -16.43 -12.34
C GLY A 34 30.06 -16.12 -11.22
N LYS A 35 30.37 -14.83 -10.97
CA LYS A 35 31.31 -14.42 -9.93
C LYS A 35 30.68 -14.42 -8.55
N LYS A 36 31.52 -14.60 -7.52
CA LYS A 36 31.13 -14.49 -6.10
C LYS A 36 31.37 -13.11 -5.57
N TYR A 37 30.40 -12.63 -4.78
CA TYR A 37 30.40 -11.29 -4.18
C TYR A 37 30.11 -11.40 -2.67
N THR A 38 30.75 -10.54 -1.88
CA THR A 38 30.52 -10.39 -0.44
C THR A 38 30.97 -8.99 0.00
N GLY A 39 30.34 -8.43 1.03
CA GLY A 39 30.68 -7.10 1.55
C GLY A 39 29.86 -5.98 0.94
N ALA A 40 30.35 -4.75 1.08
CA ALA A 40 29.61 -3.54 0.71
C ALA A 40 29.92 -3.12 -0.73
N TYR A 41 28.89 -2.77 -1.47
CA TYR A 41 28.96 -2.30 -2.86
C TYR A 41 28.13 -1.04 -3.06
N ASN A 42 28.50 -0.32 -4.11
CA ASN A 42 27.74 0.77 -4.67
C ASN A 42 27.61 0.54 -6.18
N ILE A 43 26.39 0.69 -6.70
CA ILE A 43 26.15 0.70 -8.15
C ILE A 43 25.53 1.99 -8.57
N ARG A 44 26.03 2.57 -9.66
CA ARG A 44 25.51 3.82 -10.24
C ARG A 44 25.55 3.79 -11.77
N GLN A 45 24.71 4.60 -12.36
CA GLN A 45 24.75 4.88 -13.78
C GLN A 45 25.92 5.84 -14.11
N THR A 46 26.57 5.63 -15.25
CA THR A 46 27.60 6.49 -15.82
C THR A 46 27.25 6.79 -17.27
N GLU A 47 28.04 7.64 -17.94
CA GLU A 47 27.85 7.92 -19.37
C GLU A 47 28.00 6.68 -20.25
N ASP A 48 28.88 5.74 -19.84
CA ASP A 48 29.20 4.51 -20.57
C ASP A 48 28.43 3.27 -20.12
N GLY A 49 27.45 3.40 -19.22
CA GLY A 49 26.66 2.28 -18.68
C GLY A 49 26.60 2.25 -17.16
N TYR A 50 26.87 1.10 -16.53
CA TYR A 50 26.78 0.95 -15.07
C TYR A 50 28.13 0.56 -14.47
N LEU A 51 28.44 1.14 -13.32
CA LEU A 51 29.67 0.91 -12.59
C LEU A 51 29.35 0.32 -11.21
N LEU A 52 29.81 -0.89 -10.95
CA LEU A 52 29.80 -1.53 -9.63
C LEU A 52 31.12 -1.25 -8.93
N SER A 53 31.06 -0.74 -7.72
CA SER A 53 32.24 -0.32 -6.94
C SER A 53 32.26 -1.01 -5.57
N GLN A 54 33.44 -1.48 -5.17
CA GLN A 54 33.74 -1.99 -3.83
C GLN A 54 35.07 -1.41 -3.37
N ALA A 55 35.07 -0.54 -2.36
CA ALA A 55 36.23 0.23 -1.96
C ALA A 55 36.92 0.91 -3.18
N ASP A 56 38.20 0.58 -3.46
CA ASP A 56 38.94 1.13 -4.58
C ASP A 56 38.76 0.35 -5.91
N HIS A 57 38.09 -0.81 -5.83
CA HIS A 57 37.83 -1.63 -7.01
C HIS A 57 36.55 -1.17 -7.72
N ARG A 58 36.64 -1.00 -9.04
CA ARG A 58 35.52 -0.60 -9.90
C ARG A 58 35.45 -1.52 -11.10
N GLU A 59 34.28 -2.06 -11.38
CA GLU A 59 34.05 -2.88 -12.57
C GLU A 59 32.82 -2.39 -13.35
N PRO A 60 32.92 -2.23 -14.67
CA PRO A 60 31.77 -2.04 -15.53
C PRO A 60 30.89 -3.29 -15.50
N VAL A 61 29.57 -3.08 -15.40
CA VAL A 61 28.59 -4.18 -15.35
C VAL A 61 27.42 -3.91 -16.29
N SER A 62 26.75 -4.98 -16.69
CA SER A 62 25.49 -4.91 -17.42
C SER A 62 24.31 -5.30 -16.52
N LEU A 63 23.17 -4.65 -16.69
CA LEU A 63 21.94 -5.01 -15.99
C LEU A 63 21.08 -5.95 -16.84
N PRO A 64 20.27 -6.82 -16.24
CA PRO A 64 20.08 -6.96 -14.79
C PRO A 64 21.21 -7.72 -14.10
N LEU A 65 21.53 -7.33 -12.85
CA LEU A 65 22.35 -8.12 -11.94
C LEU A 65 21.46 -8.83 -10.94
N THR A 66 21.69 -10.14 -10.74
CA THR A 66 20.99 -10.90 -9.71
C THR A 66 22.02 -11.60 -8.83
N PHE A 67 22.02 -11.27 -7.55
CA PHE A 67 22.88 -11.85 -6.52
C PHE A 67 22.06 -12.91 -5.77
N GLU A 68 22.46 -14.16 -5.88
CA GLU A 68 21.84 -15.32 -5.23
C GLU A 68 22.71 -15.77 -4.05
N PRO A 69 22.18 -15.86 -2.82
CA PRO A 69 22.94 -16.36 -1.67
C PRO A 69 23.32 -17.85 -1.88
N GLU A 70 24.53 -18.23 -1.49
CA GLU A 70 24.93 -19.65 -1.49
C GLU A 70 24.28 -20.44 -0.35
N ASP A 71 23.95 -19.77 0.74
CA ASP A 71 23.22 -20.30 1.88
C ASP A 71 22.12 -19.33 2.31
N ASP A 72 20.88 -19.64 1.97
CA ASP A 72 19.68 -18.85 2.30
C ASP A 72 19.41 -18.74 3.80
N THR A 73 19.98 -19.62 4.62
CA THR A 73 19.73 -19.67 6.06
C THR A 73 20.56 -18.64 6.82
N THR A 74 21.79 -18.46 6.40
CA THR A 74 22.78 -17.60 7.08
C THR A 74 23.07 -16.29 6.36
N SER A 75 22.75 -16.21 5.05
CA SER A 75 23.00 -15.01 4.25
C SER A 75 21.80 -14.07 4.25
N ASP A 76 22.12 -12.79 4.22
CA ASP A 76 21.16 -11.68 4.03
C ASP A 76 21.86 -10.50 3.32
N PHE A 77 21.10 -9.48 2.97
CA PHE A 77 21.68 -8.26 2.42
C PHE A 77 21.04 -7.01 3.01
N ASP A 78 21.81 -5.93 3.09
CA ASP A 78 21.33 -4.63 3.52
C ASP A 78 21.19 -3.70 2.31
N LEU A 79 20.14 -2.89 2.29
CA LEU A 79 20.01 -1.71 1.44
C LEU A 79 20.08 -0.46 2.30
N THR A 80 20.84 0.53 1.84
CA THR A 80 21.00 1.82 2.53
C THR A 80 20.02 2.84 1.96
N ASP A 81 19.51 3.73 2.83
CA ASP A 81 18.64 4.84 2.45
C ASP A 81 17.33 4.42 1.77
N VAL A 82 16.74 3.30 2.17
CA VAL A 82 15.41 2.90 1.70
C VAL A 82 14.40 3.93 2.18
N VAL A 83 13.66 4.55 1.25
CA VAL A 83 12.61 5.52 1.56
C VAL A 83 11.34 4.75 1.93
N ILE A 84 10.78 5.05 3.08
CA ILE A 84 9.51 4.49 3.58
C ILE A 84 8.50 5.59 3.83
N GLY A 85 7.21 5.29 3.64
CA GLY A 85 6.13 6.26 3.81
C GLY A 85 6.16 7.37 2.78
N ILE A 86 6.40 7.02 1.52
CA ILE A 86 6.53 7.97 0.41
C ILE A 86 5.29 8.88 0.34
N GLN A 87 5.52 10.20 0.38
CA GLN A 87 4.50 11.26 0.40
C GLN A 87 3.63 11.31 1.67
N PHE A 88 3.95 10.53 2.72
CA PHE A 88 3.32 10.67 4.03
C PHE A 88 4.13 11.62 4.92
N HIS A 89 3.50 12.15 5.97
CA HIS A 89 4.17 13.05 6.93
C HIS A 89 5.30 12.37 7.73
N TRP A 90 5.34 11.03 7.75
CA TRP A 90 6.36 10.22 8.40
C TRP A 90 7.40 9.65 7.41
N GLU A 91 7.44 10.15 6.16
CA GLU A 91 8.45 9.78 5.16
C GLU A 91 9.86 9.94 5.74
N ARG A 92 10.65 8.88 5.65
CA ARG A 92 12.03 8.88 6.09
C ARG A 92 12.86 7.84 5.36
N LYS A 93 14.18 7.95 5.50
CA LYS A 93 15.14 6.95 5.02
C LYS A 93 15.56 6.03 6.14
N GLU A 94 15.59 4.74 5.87
CA GLU A 94 16.07 3.72 6.80
C GLU A 94 17.01 2.74 6.10
N ASN A 95 17.98 2.20 6.84
CA ASN A 95 18.72 1.03 6.37
C ASN A 95 17.90 -0.21 6.67
N GLN A 96 17.67 -1.01 5.65
CA GLN A 96 16.83 -2.21 5.78
C GLN A 96 17.60 -3.45 5.36
N LYS A 97 17.29 -4.57 6.02
CA LYS A 97 17.89 -5.88 5.83
C LYS A 97 16.89 -6.86 5.22
N PHE A 98 17.36 -7.67 4.27
CA PHE A 98 16.51 -8.57 3.49
C PHE A 98 17.12 -9.96 3.38
N LYS A 99 16.27 -10.98 3.35
CA LYS A 99 16.63 -12.36 2.95
C LYS A 99 16.31 -12.62 1.49
N GLY A 100 16.87 -13.71 0.95
CA GLY A 100 16.65 -14.11 -0.43
C GLY A 100 17.62 -13.43 -1.40
N LYS A 101 17.20 -13.22 -2.65
CA LYS A 101 18.06 -12.70 -3.72
C LYS A 101 17.88 -11.18 -3.87
N LEU A 102 18.97 -10.51 -4.24
CA LEU A 102 18.95 -9.11 -4.67
C LEU A 102 19.06 -9.05 -6.20
N LYS A 103 18.09 -8.44 -6.86
CA LYS A 103 18.12 -8.14 -8.29
C LYS A 103 18.14 -6.62 -8.49
N ILE A 104 19.03 -6.14 -9.36
CA ILE A 104 19.13 -4.72 -9.71
C ILE A 104 18.86 -4.58 -11.20
N ILE A 105 17.92 -3.71 -11.55
CA ILE A 105 17.54 -3.40 -12.92
C ILE A 105 17.65 -1.90 -13.20
N ASP A 106 17.62 -1.54 -14.48
CA ASP A 106 17.40 -0.17 -14.93
C ASP A 106 15.93 0.04 -15.25
N GLU A 107 15.36 1.09 -14.71
CA GLU A 107 13.97 1.50 -14.98
C GLU A 107 13.92 3.01 -15.21
N GLN A 108 13.77 3.43 -16.48
CA GLN A 108 13.58 4.84 -16.87
C GLN A 108 14.67 5.81 -16.34
N LYS A 109 15.93 5.41 -16.38
CA LYS A 109 17.11 6.15 -15.88
C LYS A 109 17.30 6.15 -14.36
N HIS A 110 16.58 5.30 -13.64
CA HIS A 110 16.83 4.99 -12.24
C HIS A 110 17.18 3.52 -12.09
N LEU A 111 18.00 3.23 -11.09
CA LEU A 111 18.24 1.86 -10.68
C LEU A 111 17.11 1.43 -9.75
N THR A 112 16.62 0.21 -9.93
CA THR A 112 15.62 -0.39 -9.04
C THR A 112 16.22 -1.62 -8.37
N ALA A 113 16.24 -1.61 -7.02
CA ALA A 113 16.59 -2.79 -6.22
C ALA A 113 15.32 -3.60 -5.97
N ILE A 114 15.35 -4.87 -6.34
CA ILE A 114 14.25 -5.84 -6.20
C ILE A 114 14.70 -6.96 -5.29
N ASN A 115 13.90 -7.29 -4.28
CA ASN A 115 14.09 -8.47 -3.44
C ASN A 115 13.29 -9.64 -4.03
N ILE A 116 13.95 -10.80 -4.23
CA ILE A 116 13.30 -12.04 -4.69
C ILE A 116 13.28 -13.03 -3.54
N LEU A 117 12.08 -13.45 -3.13
CA LEU A 117 11.88 -14.33 -1.98
C LEU A 117 10.59 -15.16 -2.10
N SER A 118 10.38 -16.09 -1.15
CA SER A 118 9.13 -16.84 -1.09
C SER A 118 7.98 -15.97 -0.62
N LEU A 119 6.74 -16.31 -1.01
CA LEU A 119 5.52 -15.61 -0.58
C LEU A 119 5.38 -15.60 0.95
N GLU A 120 5.70 -16.69 1.63
CA GLU A 120 5.55 -16.77 3.09
C GLU A 120 6.61 -15.92 3.82
N ASP A 121 7.84 -15.84 3.30
CA ASP A 121 8.87 -14.95 3.84
C ASP A 121 8.50 -13.47 3.63
N TYR A 122 7.88 -13.13 2.50
CA TYR A 122 7.31 -11.80 2.27
C TYR A 122 6.24 -11.46 3.32
N LEU A 123 5.28 -12.37 3.54
CA LEU A 123 4.20 -12.16 4.50
C LEU A 123 4.71 -12.04 5.94
N LEU A 124 5.82 -12.69 6.29
CA LEU A 124 6.43 -12.56 7.62
C LEU A 124 6.80 -11.11 7.92
N SER A 125 7.31 -10.39 6.93
CA SER A 125 7.59 -8.97 7.03
C SER A 125 6.31 -8.11 6.97
N VAL A 126 5.42 -8.38 6.03
CA VAL A 126 4.18 -7.59 5.84
C VAL A 126 3.35 -7.55 7.11
N ILE A 127 3.08 -8.71 7.74
CA ILE A 127 2.27 -8.79 8.94
C ILE A 127 2.88 -7.96 10.08
N SER A 128 4.21 -7.95 10.19
CA SER A 128 4.92 -7.18 11.21
C SER A 128 5.05 -5.68 10.87
N SER A 129 4.90 -5.31 9.60
CA SER A 129 5.04 -3.93 9.11
C SER A 129 3.70 -3.19 9.01
N GLU A 130 2.64 -3.89 8.62
CA GLU A 130 1.28 -3.33 8.51
C GLU A 130 0.62 -3.18 9.87
N MET A 131 0.75 -4.22 10.71
CA MET A 131 0.15 -4.29 12.04
C MET A 131 1.22 -4.64 13.09
N ARG A 132 0.89 -4.50 14.37
CA ARG A 132 1.83 -4.90 15.41
C ARG A 132 1.99 -6.43 15.48
N ALA A 133 3.23 -6.88 15.54
CA ALA A 133 3.58 -8.28 15.74
C ALA A 133 3.13 -8.84 17.12
N THR A 134 2.66 -7.98 18.02
CA THR A 134 2.12 -8.30 19.35
C THR A 134 0.60 -8.42 19.39
N SER A 135 -0.08 -8.32 18.23
CA SER A 135 -1.52 -8.54 18.13
C SER A 135 -1.92 -9.97 18.53
N SER A 136 -3.21 -10.19 18.80
CA SER A 136 -3.70 -11.52 19.16
C SER A 136 -3.43 -12.55 18.05
N ALA A 137 -3.25 -13.81 18.42
CA ALA A 137 -2.97 -14.90 17.48
C ALA A 137 -4.04 -15.00 16.38
N GLU A 138 -5.30 -14.86 16.72
CA GLU A 138 -6.41 -14.93 15.76
C GLU A 138 -6.42 -13.74 14.80
N PHE A 139 -6.08 -12.55 15.27
CA PHE A 139 -5.89 -11.38 14.42
C PHE A 139 -4.73 -11.58 13.42
N LEU A 140 -3.59 -12.07 13.89
CA LEU A 140 -2.43 -12.36 13.03
C LEU A 140 -2.75 -13.42 11.98
N LYS A 141 -3.49 -14.48 12.33
CA LYS A 141 -3.96 -15.50 11.39
C LYS A 141 -4.89 -14.91 10.34
N ALA A 142 -5.89 -14.11 10.75
CA ALA A 142 -6.80 -13.43 9.82
C ALA A 142 -6.03 -12.52 8.87
N HIS A 143 -5.10 -11.72 9.39
CA HIS A 143 -4.25 -10.84 8.60
C HIS A 143 -3.37 -11.62 7.61
N ALA A 144 -2.80 -12.77 8.01
CA ALA A 144 -2.04 -13.64 7.12
C ALA A 144 -2.87 -14.14 5.93
N VAL A 145 -4.11 -14.58 6.18
CA VAL A 145 -5.02 -15.08 5.13
C VAL A 145 -5.44 -13.96 4.17
N ILE A 146 -5.83 -12.80 4.68
CA ILE A 146 -6.27 -11.68 3.82
C ILE A 146 -5.09 -11.09 3.02
N SER A 147 -3.91 -10.92 3.64
CA SER A 147 -2.73 -10.40 2.94
C SER A 147 -2.25 -11.34 1.83
N ARG A 148 -2.26 -12.66 2.10
CA ARG A 148 -1.96 -13.69 1.10
C ARG A 148 -2.97 -13.69 -0.05
N SER A 149 -4.25 -13.57 0.27
CA SER A 149 -5.32 -13.54 -0.73
C SER A 149 -5.20 -12.31 -1.62
N TRP A 150 -5.03 -11.14 -1.02
CA TRP A 150 -4.83 -9.90 -1.78
C TRP A 150 -3.65 -10.02 -2.74
N LEU A 151 -2.48 -10.44 -2.25
CA LEU A 151 -1.27 -10.56 -3.04
C LEU A 151 -1.44 -11.49 -4.25
N LEU A 152 -1.98 -12.69 -4.01
CA LEU A 152 -2.22 -13.66 -5.08
C LEU A 152 -3.27 -13.18 -6.07
N ALA A 153 -4.31 -12.49 -5.62
CA ALA A 153 -5.29 -11.87 -6.50
C ALA A 153 -4.63 -10.82 -7.41
N GLN A 154 -3.72 -9.99 -6.87
CA GLN A 154 -3.01 -9.00 -7.66
C GLN A 154 -2.09 -9.64 -8.72
N ILE A 155 -1.30 -10.65 -8.34
CA ILE A 155 -0.43 -11.38 -9.28
C ILE A 155 -1.24 -12.05 -10.39
N ASN A 156 -2.37 -12.65 -10.05
CA ASN A 156 -3.25 -13.28 -11.04
C ASN A 156 -3.89 -12.23 -11.96
N LYS A 157 -4.31 -11.10 -11.42
CA LYS A 157 -4.88 -10.00 -12.17
C LYS A 157 -3.89 -9.40 -13.18
N ALA A 158 -2.65 -9.17 -12.78
CA ALA A 158 -1.60 -8.66 -13.66
C ALA A 158 -1.40 -9.56 -14.90
N LYS A 159 -1.66 -10.86 -14.78
CA LYS A 159 -1.58 -11.84 -15.88
C LYS A 159 -2.80 -11.83 -16.82
N THR A 160 -3.99 -11.43 -16.33
CA THR A 160 -5.26 -11.68 -17.04
C THR A 160 -6.01 -10.43 -17.50
N VAL A 161 -5.81 -9.27 -16.87
CA VAL A 161 -6.74 -8.13 -16.97
C VAL A 161 -6.08 -6.85 -17.50
N ARG A 162 -4.84 -6.89 -18.00
CA ARG A 162 -4.20 -5.69 -18.57
C ARG A 162 -5.05 -5.05 -19.65
N GLY A 163 -5.53 -3.80 -19.41
CA GLY A 163 -6.17 -2.96 -20.42
C GLY A 163 -7.67 -3.16 -20.65
N THR A 164 -8.40 -3.86 -19.76
CA THR A 164 -9.84 -4.11 -19.96
C THR A 164 -10.76 -2.96 -19.55
N TYR A 165 -10.27 -1.99 -18.77
CA TYR A 165 -11.02 -0.79 -18.36
C TYR A 165 -10.08 0.39 -18.14
N SER A 166 -10.65 1.61 -18.16
CA SER A 166 -9.92 2.83 -17.82
C SER A 166 -10.11 3.15 -16.31
N SER A 167 -9.03 3.38 -15.59
CA SER A 167 -9.05 3.83 -14.19
C SER A 167 -9.37 5.33 -14.04
N TYR A 168 -9.59 6.03 -15.15
CA TYR A 168 -9.92 7.45 -15.12
C TYR A 168 -10.92 7.83 -16.23
N ARG A 169 -11.71 8.87 -15.97
CA ARG A 169 -12.52 9.61 -16.93
C ARG A 169 -12.28 11.10 -16.67
N VAL A 170 -11.60 11.74 -17.58
CA VAL A 170 -11.23 13.14 -17.47
C VAL A 170 -11.69 13.88 -18.74
N ASP A 171 -12.54 14.90 -18.56
CA ASP A 171 -13.01 15.77 -19.61
C ASP A 171 -13.13 17.22 -19.11
N GLN A 172 -13.92 18.07 -19.77
CA GLN A 172 -14.08 19.48 -19.41
C GLN A 172 -14.94 19.69 -18.15
N GLU A 173 -15.79 18.71 -17.81
CA GLU A 173 -16.79 18.80 -16.72
C GLU A 173 -16.44 17.90 -15.54
N GLU A 174 -15.69 16.81 -15.77
CA GLU A 174 -15.40 15.79 -14.79
C GLU A 174 -13.92 15.39 -14.71
N TYR A 175 -13.44 15.17 -13.50
CA TYR A 175 -12.15 14.57 -13.17
C TYR A 175 -12.40 13.39 -12.24
N ILE A 176 -12.75 12.25 -12.84
CA ILE A 176 -13.05 11.02 -12.10
C ILE A 176 -11.85 10.07 -12.21
N ARG A 177 -11.25 9.73 -11.07
CA ARG A 177 -10.17 8.74 -11.00
C ARG A 177 -10.45 7.73 -9.89
N TRP A 178 -10.28 6.46 -10.23
CA TRP A 178 -10.12 5.41 -9.25
C TRP A 178 -8.68 5.39 -8.74
N TYR A 179 -8.41 4.56 -7.75
CA TYR A 179 -7.05 4.29 -7.32
C TYR A 179 -6.31 3.68 -8.51
N ASP A 180 -5.47 4.52 -9.11
CA ASP A 180 -4.64 4.10 -10.24
C ASP A 180 -3.53 3.24 -9.68
N ARG A 181 -3.79 1.95 -9.65
CA ARG A 181 -2.74 0.99 -9.42
C ARG A 181 -1.97 0.89 -10.75
N GLU A 182 -0.93 1.69 -10.86
CA GLU A 182 0.08 1.47 -11.87
C GLU A 182 0.63 0.07 -11.65
N ASP A 183 0.31 -0.84 -12.57
CA ASP A 183 0.88 -2.17 -12.56
C ASP A 183 2.38 -2.02 -12.72
N HIS A 184 3.12 -2.50 -11.72
CA HIS A 184 4.57 -2.52 -11.80
C HIS A 184 4.98 -3.37 -13.01
N ALA A 185 5.74 -2.77 -13.94
CA ALA A 185 6.09 -3.44 -15.19
C ALA A 185 7.17 -4.51 -15.00
N HIS A 186 8.01 -4.39 -13.95
CA HIS A 186 9.25 -5.13 -13.79
C HIS A 186 9.34 -5.96 -12.50
N PHE A 187 8.33 -5.89 -11.63
CA PHE A 187 8.23 -6.67 -10.40
C PHE A 187 6.76 -6.84 -10.00
N ASP A 188 6.45 -7.74 -9.06
CA ASP A 188 5.08 -8.10 -8.70
C ASP A 188 4.40 -7.02 -7.82
N VAL A 189 5.12 -6.52 -6.82
CA VAL A 189 4.64 -5.53 -5.84
C VAL A 189 5.77 -4.63 -5.39
N CYS A 190 5.47 -3.42 -4.91
CA CYS A 190 6.44 -2.57 -4.22
C CYS A 190 6.38 -2.77 -2.70
N ALA A 191 7.38 -2.23 -2.01
CA ALA A 191 7.52 -2.33 -0.57
C ALA A 191 6.74 -1.28 0.23
N ASP A 192 6.07 -0.34 -0.44
CA ASP A 192 5.41 0.82 0.18
C ASP A 192 3.88 0.64 0.26
N ASP A 193 3.20 1.59 0.89
CA ASP A 193 1.75 1.67 1.11
C ASP A 193 0.90 1.56 -0.16
N HIS A 194 1.49 1.76 -1.33
CA HIS A 194 0.83 1.51 -2.61
C HIS A 194 0.41 0.04 -2.78
N CYS A 195 1.23 -0.91 -2.32
CA CYS A 195 0.94 -2.34 -2.30
C CYS A 195 0.67 -2.82 -0.87
N GLN A 196 1.67 -3.36 -0.23
CA GLN A 196 1.68 -3.75 1.18
C GLN A 196 3.03 -3.36 1.77
N ARG A 197 3.05 -2.83 2.98
CA ARG A 197 4.30 -2.45 3.63
C ARG A 197 5.18 -3.66 3.85
N TYR A 198 6.32 -3.66 3.17
CA TYR A 198 7.33 -4.69 3.26
C TYR A 198 8.66 -4.05 3.68
N GLN A 199 9.19 -4.41 4.84
CA GLN A 199 10.41 -3.82 5.39
C GLN A 199 11.50 -4.89 5.64
N GLY A 200 11.48 -5.97 4.88
CA GLY A 200 12.43 -7.07 5.01
C GLY A 200 12.42 -7.69 6.41
N ILE A 201 13.58 -8.16 6.85
CA ILE A 201 13.77 -8.72 8.18
C ILE A 201 14.22 -7.69 9.23
N SER A 202 14.25 -6.39 8.87
CA SER A 202 14.61 -5.29 9.79
C SER A 202 13.57 -5.06 10.88
N LYS A 203 12.31 -5.37 10.59
CA LYS A 203 11.26 -5.31 11.60
C LYS A 203 11.28 -6.59 12.44
N ALA A 204 11.29 -6.40 13.75
CA ALA A 204 11.18 -7.50 14.69
C ALA A 204 9.82 -8.21 14.48
N TYR A 205 9.87 -9.46 14.12
CA TYR A 205 8.71 -10.35 14.16
C TYR A 205 8.78 -11.23 15.41
N THR A 206 7.62 -11.48 15.99
CA THR A 206 7.50 -12.36 17.15
C THR A 206 7.30 -13.81 16.72
N PRO A 207 7.57 -14.80 17.60
CA PRO A 207 7.20 -16.20 17.34
C PRO A 207 5.72 -16.35 16.93
N ALA A 208 4.82 -15.54 17.52
CA ALA A 208 3.39 -15.55 17.23
C ALA A 208 3.08 -15.26 15.75
N VAL A 209 3.82 -14.35 15.09
CA VAL A 209 3.64 -14.08 13.65
C VAL A 209 4.02 -15.29 12.83
N ARG A 210 5.13 -15.96 13.15
CA ARG A 210 5.56 -17.19 12.48
C ARG A 210 4.54 -18.32 12.66
N GLU A 211 4.08 -18.52 13.89
CA GLU A 211 3.06 -19.52 14.22
C GLU A 211 1.74 -19.26 13.47
N ALA A 212 1.32 -18.00 13.38
CA ALA A 212 0.10 -17.61 12.62
C ALA A 212 0.24 -17.92 11.12
N LEU A 213 1.40 -17.63 10.52
CA LEU A 213 1.69 -17.96 9.12
C LEU A 213 1.73 -19.46 8.87
N GLU A 214 2.39 -20.21 9.74
CA GLU A 214 2.46 -21.67 9.63
C GLU A 214 1.09 -22.33 9.79
N ALA A 215 0.29 -21.86 10.76
CA ALA A 215 -1.06 -22.36 11.00
C ALA A 215 -2.02 -22.11 9.83
N THR A 216 -1.79 -21.02 9.08
CA THR A 216 -2.62 -20.61 7.93
C THR A 216 -1.93 -20.79 6.58
N ARG A 217 -0.83 -21.57 6.54
CA ARG A 217 -0.01 -21.70 5.34
C ARG A 217 -0.82 -22.12 4.13
N GLY A 218 -0.72 -21.32 3.06
CA GLY A 218 -1.43 -21.53 1.80
C GLY A 218 -2.95 -21.26 1.86
N GLU A 219 -3.52 -20.85 3.02
CA GLU A 219 -4.95 -20.54 3.11
C GLU A 219 -5.25 -19.20 2.47
N VAL A 220 -6.30 -19.17 1.63
CA VAL A 220 -6.78 -17.97 0.92
C VAL A 220 -8.30 -17.87 0.98
N LEU A 221 -8.80 -16.65 0.86
CA LEU A 221 -10.22 -16.38 0.66
C LEU A 221 -10.58 -16.60 -0.80
N THR A 222 -11.68 -17.27 -1.06
CA THR A 222 -12.21 -17.49 -2.41
C THR A 222 -13.69 -17.14 -2.48
N TYR A 223 -14.08 -16.60 -3.62
CA TYR A 223 -15.47 -16.38 -4.01
C TYR A 223 -15.70 -17.01 -5.38
N GLU A 224 -16.66 -17.91 -5.49
CA GLU A 224 -16.95 -18.68 -6.73
C GLU A 224 -15.70 -19.30 -7.38
N GLY A 225 -14.80 -19.85 -6.54
CA GLY A 225 -13.57 -20.51 -6.98
C GLY A 225 -12.42 -19.57 -7.35
N THR A 226 -12.63 -18.25 -7.33
CA THR A 226 -11.60 -17.23 -7.60
C THR A 226 -11.06 -16.67 -6.30
N ILE A 227 -9.75 -16.43 -6.21
CA ILE A 227 -9.12 -15.79 -5.04
C ILE A 227 -9.65 -14.35 -4.92
N CYS A 228 -10.10 -13.99 -3.72
CA CYS A 228 -10.62 -12.67 -3.42
C CYS A 228 -9.53 -11.58 -3.42
N ASP A 229 -9.82 -10.43 -4.00
CA ASP A 229 -9.09 -9.19 -3.76
C ASP A 229 -9.44 -8.71 -2.33
N ALA A 230 -8.74 -9.26 -1.34
CA ALA A 230 -9.08 -9.11 0.07
C ALA A 230 -8.52 -7.80 0.65
N ARG A 231 -9.29 -6.71 0.50
CA ARG A 231 -8.92 -5.38 1.01
C ARG A 231 -9.15 -5.27 2.51
N PHE A 232 -8.30 -4.48 3.16
CA PHE A 232 -8.42 -4.15 4.57
C PHE A 232 -8.11 -2.67 4.81
N SER A 233 -8.55 -2.15 5.95
CA SER A 233 -8.29 -0.76 6.39
C SER A 233 -8.16 -0.71 7.91
N LYS A 234 -7.49 0.32 8.43
CA LYS A 234 -7.35 0.55 9.87
C LYS A 234 -8.67 0.88 10.54
N CYS A 235 -9.51 1.70 9.87
CA CYS A 235 -10.76 2.18 10.39
C CYS A 235 -11.73 2.44 9.24
N CYS A 236 -12.85 1.72 9.22
CA CYS A 236 -13.90 1.90 8.23
C CYS A 236 -14.93 2.99 8.61
N GLY A 237 -14.82 3.58 9.83
CA GLY A 237 -15.79 4.55 10.33
C GLY A 237 -17.16 3.97 10.65
N GLY A 238 -17.25 2.65 10.86
CA GLY A 238 -18.45 1.90 11.23
C GLY A 238 -19.20 1.24 10.08
N ALA A 239 -18.86 1.59 8.81
CA ALA A 239 -19.42 0.93 7.62
C ALA A 239 -18.40 0.95 6.47
N THR A 240 -18.25 -0.18 5.78
CA THR A 240 -17.36 -0.30 4.61
C THR A 240 -17.98 0.35 3.38
N GLU A 241 -17.14 0.78 2.44
CA GLU A 241 -17.56 1.27 1.14
C GLU A 241 -17.38 0.18 0.07
N ARG A 242 -18.12 0.29 -1.02
CA ARG A 242 -18.02 -0.61 -2.16
C ARG A 242 -16.68 -0.42 -2.88
N PHE A 243 -16.17 -1.51 -3.39
CA PHE A 243 -14.91 -1.55 -4.14
C PHE A 243 -14.90 -0.61 -5.36
N ASP A 244 -15.99 -0.60 -6.15
CA ASP A 244 -16.13 0.20 -7.36
C ASP A 244 -16.25 1.73 -7.11
N ASN A 245 -16.41 2.14 -5.87
CA ASN A 245 -16.36 3.55 -5.46
C ASN A 245 -14.96 4.02 -5.06
N THR A 246 -14.01 3.10 -4.86
CA THR A 246 -12.68 3.41 -4.32
C THR A 246 -11.56 2.95 -5.24
N TRP A 247 -11.50 1.65 -5.55
CA TRP A 247 -10.30 1.03 -6.12
C TRP A 247 -10.31 0.96 -7.64
N GLU A 248 -11.39 0.42 -8.23
CA GLU A 248 -11.51 0.19 -9.67
C GLU A 248 -12.98 0.16 -10.08
N PRO A 249 -13.31 0.43 -11.36
CA PRO A 249 -14.70 0.39 -11.85
C PRO A 249 -15.22 -1.04 -12.04
N VAL A 250 -15.00 -1.90 -11.05
CA VAL A 250 -15.39 -3.31 -11.06
C VAL A 250 -16.16 -3.62 -9.78
N VAL A 251 -17.29 -4.33 -9.90
CA VAL A 251 -18.07 -4.74 -8.74
C VAL A 251 -17.62 -6.12 -8.27
N HIS A 252 -17.22 -6.20 -7.00
CA HIS A 252 -16.98 -7.47 -6.30
C HIS A 252 -18.08 -7.69 -5.28
N PRO A 253 -18.94 -8.73 -5.42
CA PRO A 253 -20.05 -8.95 -4.50
C PRO A 253 -19.65 -9.15 -3.03
N TYR A 254 -18.43 -9.62 -2.79
CA TYR A 254 -17.86 -9.81 -1.45
C TYR A 254 -17.18 -8.55 -0.86
N LEU A 255 -17.09 -7.45 -1.63
CA LEU A 255 -16.56 -6.15 -1.18
C LEU A 255 -17.66 -5.09 -1.26
N ASP A 256 -18.75 -5.35 -0.58
CA ASP A 256 -19.89 -4.46 -0.45
C ASP A 256 -19.94 -3.80 0.94
N LYS A 257 -21.00 -3.05 1.22
CA LYS A 257 -21.24 -2.46 2.53
C LYS A 257 -21.50 -3.53 3.57
N ILE A 258 -20.70 -3.49 4.64
CA ILE A 258 -20.99 -4.19 5.90
C ILE A 258 -20.83 -3.19 7.05
N THR A 259 -21.59 -3.39 8.12
CA THR A 259 -21.42 -2.65 9.37
C THR A 259 -20.35 -3.33 10.23
N ASP A 260 -19.43 -2.54 10.77
CA ASP A 260 -18.30 -3.01 11.58
C ASP A 260 -18.70 -2.97 13.07
N ALA A 261 -19.65 -3.82 13.47
CA ALA A 261 -20.21 -3.81 14.80
C ALA A 261 -20.62 -5.22 15.27
N PRO A 262 -20.78 -5.43 16.60
CA PRO A 262 -21.24 -6.71 17.16
C PRO A 262 -22.63 -7.14 16.65
N GLU A 263 -23.48 -6.17 16.38
CA GLU A 263 -24.82 -6.34 15.84
C GLU A 263 -24.97 -5.44 14.61
N ASP A 264 -25.85 -5.80 13.68
CA ASP A 264 -26.12 -4.98 12.51
C ASP A 264 -26.62 -3.60 12.92
N LEU A 265 -25.90 -2.58 12.50
CA LEU A 265 -26.27 -1.19 12.74
C LEU A 265 -27.31 -0.75 11.70
N GLU A 266 -28.44 -0.29 12.15
CA GLU A 266 -29.42 0.36 11.28
C GLU A 266 -28.89 1.72 10.84
N THR A 267 -28.20 1.76 9.71
CA THR A 267 -27.60 2.99 9.19
C THR A 267 -28.57 3.83 8.37
N GLY A 268 -29.69 3.24 7.92
CA GLY A 268 -30.52 3.80 6.86
C GLY A 268 -29.80 3.87 5.50
N ASP A 269 -30.37 4.59 4.55
CA ASP A 269 -29.72 4.82 3.26
C ASP A 269 -28.72 5.99 3.38
N LEU A 270 -27.45 5.66 3.52
CA LEU A 270 -26.37 6.66 3.65
C LEU A 270 -26.04 7.41 2.34
N ARG A 271 -26.72 7.08 1.24
CA ARG A 271 -26.65 7.89 0.00
C ARG A 271 -27.51 9.14 0.12
N ASP A 272 -28.50 9.15 1.00
CA ASP A 272 -29.27 10.34 1.35
C ASP A 272 -28.43 11.30 2.21
N GLU A 273 -28.40 12.58 1.82
CA GLU A 273 -27.56 13.59 2.46
C GLU A 273 -27.88 13.81 3.93
N GLN A 274 -29.16 13.80 4.30
CA GLN A 274 -29.58 14.01 5.70
C GLN A 274 -29.24 12.82 6.57
N THR A 275 -29.44 11.61 6.05
CA THR A 275 -29.08 10.35 6.70
C THR A 275 -27.57 10.24 6.87
N ALA A 276 -26.80 10.53 5.83
CA ALA A 276 -25.35 10.56 5.88
C ALA A 276 -24.82 11.59 6.90
N ARG A 277 -25.40 12.79 6.94
CA ARG A 277 -25.03 13.80 7.93
C ARG A 277 -25.25 13.33 9.37
N LYS A 278 -26.39 12.72 9.65
CA LYS A 278 -26.67 12.14 10.98
C LYS A 278 -25.66 11.07 11.34
N TRP A 279 -25.35 10.18 10.39
CA TRP A 279 -24.36 9.10 10.57
C TRP A 279 -22.96 9.65 10.84
N ILE A 280 -22.48 10.62 10.06
CA ILE A 280 -21.16 11.24 10.21
C ILE A 280 -21.02 11.93 11.58
N LEU A 281 -22.09 12.52 12.10
CA LEU A 281 -22.10 13.18 13.40
C LEU A 281 -22.40 12.24 14.56
N SER A 282 -22.65 10.95 14.30
CA SER A 282 -22.93 9.95 15.31
C SER A 282 -21.70 9.18 15.74
N PHE A 283 -21.81 8.51 16.89
CA PHE A 283 -20.79 7.63 17.45
C PHE A 283 -21.38 6.25 17.72
N PRO A 284 -21.71 5.48 16.66
CA PRO A 284 -22.28 4.13 16.83
C PRO A 284 -21.28 3.17 17.49
N PRO A 285 -21.76 2.06 18.08
CA PRO A 285 -20.93 1.06 18.74
C PRO A 285 -20.21 0.16 17.72
N ALA A 286 -19.41 0.77 16.84
CA ALA A 286 -18.57 0.06 15.88
C ALA A 286 -17.27 -0.44 16.53
N PHE A 287 -16.74 -1.58 16.07
CA PHE A 287 -15.45 -2.11 16.57
C PHE A 287 -14.30 -1.12 16.40
N CYS A 288 -14.27 -0.39 15.27
CA CYS A 288 -13.27 0.64 15.02
C CYS A 288 -13.50 1.94 15.83
N HIS A 289 -14.60 2.07 16.56
CA HIS A 289 -14.87 3.17 17.49
C HIS A 289 -14.39 2.80 18.90
N THR A 290 -13.10 2.57 19.05
CA THR A 290 -12.50 2.30 20.36
C THR A 290 -11.50 3.40 20.74
N THR A 291 -11.51 3.78 22.02
CA THR A 291 -10.50 4.64 22.65
C THR A 291 -9.66 3.86 23.65
N ASP A 292 -9.86 2.55 23.74
CA ASP A 292 -9.10 1.68 24.62
C ASP A 292 -7.65 1.60 24.16
N ARG A 293 -6.76 2.19 24.96
CA ARG A 293 -5.33 2.23 24.68
C ARG A 293 -4.68 0.85 24.65
N GLN A 294 -5.22 -0.13 25.38
CA GLN A 294 -4.70 -1.49 25.35
C GLN A 294 -4.99 -2.13 23.97
N ILE A 295 -6.19 -1.97 23.46
CA ILE A 295 -6.55 -2.45 22.12
C ILE A 295 -5.73 -1.71 21.05
N LEU A 296 -5.74 -0.37 21.07
CA LEU A 296 -5.02 0.43 20.08
C LEU A 296 -3.52 0.12 20.07
N SER A 297 -2.90 -0.04 21.24
CA SER A 297 -1.47 -0.37 21.33
C SER A 297 -1.13 -1.79 20.88
N GLN A 298 -2.10 -2.69 20.81
CA GLN A 298 -1.90 -4.04 20.30
C GLN A 298 -2.00 -4.12 18.77
N VAL A 299 -2.86 -3.31 18.16
CA VAL A 299 -3.19 -3.43 16.73
C VAL A 299 -2.51 -2.37 15.87
N LEU A 300 -2.25 -1.18 16.39
CA LEU A 300 -1.66 -0.08 15.64
C LEU A 300 -0.15 0.05 15.90
N ASN A 301 0.60 0.41 14.87
CA ASN A 301 2.00 0.81 14.99
C ASN A 301 2.16 2.13 15.76
N ASP A 302 3.37 2.44 16.25
CA ASP A 302 3.61 3.60 17.10
C ASP A 302 3.26 4.93 16.42
N TYR A 303 3.62 5.09 15.14
CA TYR A 303 3.31 6.28 14.36
C TYR A 303 1.82 6.44 14.05
N ASP A 304 1.04 5.37 14.13
CA ASP A 304 -0.41 5.41 13.98
C ASP A 304 -1.15 5.82 15.27
N GLN A 305 -0.43 5.83 16.40
CA GLN A 305 -0.99 6.21 17.71
C GLN A 305 -0.78 7.69 18.06
N GLU A 306 -0.23 8.50 17.17
CA GLU A 306 -0.04 9.94 17.36
C GLU A 306 -1.36 10.71 17.47
N THR A 307 -2.45 10.14 16.93
CA THR A 307 -3.80 10.69 17.08
C THR A 307 -4.74 9.70 17.78
N GLN A 308 -5.73 10.22 18.49
CA GLN A 308 -6.82 9.44 19.07
C GLN A 308 -8.14 9.59 18.28
N HIS A 309 -8.13 10.38 17.20
CA HIS A 309 -9.32 10.75 16.43
C HIS A 309 -9.42 9.94 15.13
N PHE A 310 -9.39 8.61 15.21
CA PHE A 310 -9.48 7.75 14.02
C PHE A 310 -10.90 7.61 13.49
N PHE A 311 -11.89 7.53 14.38
CA PHE A 311 -13.26 7.21 14.03
C PHE A 311 -13.99 8.38 13.40
N ARG A 312 -13.87 9.58 14.01
CA ARG A 312 -14.44 10.84 13.51
C ARG A 312 -13.43 11.96 13.69
N TRP A 313 -13.27 12.74 12.66
CA TRP A 313 -12.34 13.87 12.65
C TRP A 313 -12.85 14.98 11.76
N GLN A 314 -12.33 16.17 11.95
CA GLN A 314 -12.65 17.36 11.18
C GLN A 314 -11.39 18.17 10.91
N VAL A 315 -11.29 18.71 9.70
CA VAL A 315 -10.30 19.72 9.33
C VAL A 315 -11.01 20.95 8.78
N SER A 316 -10.40 22.11 8.92
CA SER A 316 -10.92 23.38 8.40
C SER A 316 -9.81 24.15 7.73
N TYR A 317 -10.08 24.65 6.56
CA TYR A 317 -9.15 25.47 5.77
C TYR A 317 -9.81 26.80 5.39
N PRO A 318 -9.10 27.94 5.50
CA PRO A 318 -9.47 29.15 4.77
C PRO A 318 -9.51 28.90 3.26
N ALA A 319 -10.37 29.62 2.53
CA ALA A 319 -10.56 29.37 1.09
C ALA A 319 -9.27 29.46 0.26
N GLU A 320 -8.37 30.37 0.61
CA GLU A 320 -7.08 30.54 -0.06
C GLU A 320 -6.17 29.31 0.15
N GLN A 321 -6.04 28.87 1.40
CA GLN A 321 -5.24 27.67 1.72
C GLN A 321 -5.83 26.42 1.08
N LEU A 322 -7.16 26.29 1.05
CA LEU A 322 -7.83 25.17 0.40
C LEU A 322 -7.55 25.19 -1.11
N SER A 323 -7.61 26.35 -1.76
CA SER A 323 -7.35 26.48 -3.19
C SER A 323 -5.91 26.07 -3.56
N GLU A 324 -4.94 26.48 -2.75
CA GLU A 324 -3.54 26.10 -2.89
C GLU A 324 -3.33 24.60 -2.65
N LEU A 325 -3.97 24.05 -1.60
CA LEU A 325 -3.93 22.62 -1.31
C LEU A 325 -4.45 21.79 -2.49
N VAL A 326 -5.63 22.14 -3.01
CA VAL A 326 -6.25 21.45 -4.15
C VAL A 326 -5.34 21.49 -5.38
N TYR A 327 -4.81 22.67 -5.71
CA TYR A 327 -3.86 22.80 -6.82
C TYR A 327 -2.62 21.90 -6.63
N ARG A 328 -2.02 21.91 -5.47
CA ARG A 328 -0.84 21.11 -5.15
C ARG A 328 -1.13 19.60 -5.23
N LYS A 329 -2.33 19.17 -4.80
CA LYS A 329 -2.68 17.74 -4.71
C LYS A 329 -3.12 17.11 -6.04
N ILE A 330 -3.82 17.85 -6.89
CA ILE A 330 -4.38 17.30 -8.15
C ILE A 330 -3.98 18.09 -9.40
N GLY A 331 -3.19 19.16 -9.27
CA GLY A 331 -2.69 19.97 -10.41
C GLY A 331 -3.75 20.80 -11.14
N ILE A 332 -4.97 20.95 -10.58
CA ILE A 332 -6.07 21.68 -11.20
C ILE A 332 -6.21 23.05 -10.53
N ASP A 333 -6.05 24.11 -11.32
CA ASP A 333 -6.20 25.51 -10.85
C ASP A 333 -7.67 25.96 -10.96
N PHE A 334 -8.33 26.01 -9.81
CA PHE A 334 -9.71 26.54 -9.69
C PHE A 334 -9.74 28.06 -9.47
N GLY A 335 -8.59 28.72 -9.29
CA GLY A 335 -8.56 30.05 -8.69
C GLY A 335 -8.96 29.98 -7.21
N THR A 336 -9.61 31.01 -6.68
CA THR A 336 -10.18 30.93 -5.32
C THR A 336 -11.41 30.04 -5.34
N ILE A 337 -11.40 28.96 -4.55
CA ILE A 337 -12.57 28.07 -4.40
C ILE A 337 -13.67 28.81 -3.65
N ARG A 338 -14.85 28.90 -4.25
CA ARG A 338 -16.02 29.61 -3.74
C ARG A 338 -17.07 28.70 -3.13
N ASP A 339 -17.17 27.47 -3.67
CA ASP A 339 -18.21 26.53 -3.22
C ASP A 339 -17.75 25.06 -3.46
N ILE A 340 -18.20 24.17 -2.57
CA ILE A 340 -18.02 22.74 -2.65
C ILE A 340 -19.36 22.07 -2.36
N GLN A 341 -19.89 21.36 -3.34
CA GLN A 341 -21.19 20.70 -3.25
C GLN A 341 -21.06 19.17 -3.31
N PRO A 342 -21.66 18.43 -2.38
CA PRO A 342 -21.82 16.99 -2.52
C PRO A 342 -22.73 16.68 -3.72
N ILE A 343 -22.29 15.80 -4.63
CA ILE A 343 -23.10 15.38 -5.78
C ILE A 343 -23.60 13.97 -5.60
N GLU A 344 -22.74 13.08 -5.07
CA GLU A 344 -23.09 11.69 -4.90
C GLU A 344 -22.34 11.08 -3.71
N ARG A 345 -23.07 10.29 -2.91
CA ARG A 345 -22.52 9.50 -1.83
C ARG A 345 -22.57 7.99 -2.15
N GLY A 346 -21.56 7.28 -1.71
CA GLY A 346 -21.54 5.82 -1.71
C GLY A 346 -22.40 5.25 -0.59
N VAL A 347 -22.46 3.92 -0.54
CA VAL A 347 -23.30 3.16 0.41
C VAL A 347 -22.90 3.34 1.88
N SER A 348 -21.68 3.78 2.14
CA SER A 348 -21.15 4.08 3.49
C SER A 348 -21.35 5.55 3.91
N GLY A 349 -21.92 6.38 3.05
CA GLY A 349 -22.06 7.83 3.24
C GLY A 349 -20.83 8.64 2.83
N ARG A 350 -19.75 8.01 2.38
CA ARG A 350 -18.58 8.71 1.81
C ARG A 350 -18.96 9.41 0.51
N LEU A 351 -18.39 10.59 0.29
CA LEU A 351 -18.54 11.27 -1.00
C LEU A 351 -17.76 10.53 -2.08
N ILE A 352 -18.42 10.25 -3.19
CA ILE A 352 -17.84 9.63 -4.39
C ILE A 352 -17.83 10.56 -5.59
N ARG A 353 -18.63 11.66 -5.54
CA ARG A 353 -18.56 12.78 -6.47
C ARG A 353 -18.82 14.10 -5.74
N VAL A 354 -17.98 15.09 -6.00
CA VAL A 354 -18.01 16.43 -5.41
C VAL A 354 -17.82 17.46 -6.50
N LYS A 355 -18.68 18.49 -6.52
CA LYS A 355 -18.52 19.63 -7.41
C LYS A 355 -17.73 20.73 -6.71
N ILE A 356 -16.65 21.17 -7.31
CA ILE A 356 -15.86 22.30 -6.87
C ILE A 356 -16.11 23.48 -7.82
N THR A 357 -16.48 24.63 -7.27
CA THR A 357 -16.67 25.88 -8.02
C THR A 357 -15.63 26.89 -7.54
N GLY A 358 -14.81 27.37 -8.45
CA GLY A 358 -13.84 28.42 -8.21
C GLY A 358 -13.92 29.53 -9.24
N ASP A 359 -13.10 30.58 -9.07
CA ASP A 359 -13.11 31.77 -9.94
C ASP A 359 -12.69 31.45 -11.38
N LYS A 360 -11.85 30.42 -11.59
CA LYS A 360 -11.31 30.04 -12.91
C LYS A 360 -12.00 28.82 -13.51
N LYS A 361 -12.51 27.93 -12.68
CA LYS A 361 -13.02 26.63 -13.13
C LYS A 361 -14.12 26.09 -12.23
N THR A 362 -15.06 25.35 -12.82
CA THR A 362 -16.02 24.50 -12.12
C THR A 362 -15.85 23.07 -12.66
N LEU A 363 -15.72 22.08 -11.76
CA LEU A 363 -15.49 20.70 -12.14
C LEU A 363 -16.05 19.75 -11.09
N VAL A 364 -16.54 18.59 -11.52
CA VAL A 364 -16.87 17.48 -10.63
C VAL A 364 -15.64 16.58 -10.48
N ILE A 365 -15.21 16.33 -9.25
CA ILE A 365 -14.14 15.38 -8.95
C ILE A 365 -14.71 14.12 -8.30
N GLY A 366 -14.08 12.98 -8.48
CA GLY A 366 -14.37 11.64 -7.93
C GLY A 366 -13.25 10.67 -8.30
N LYS A 367 -13.13 9.55 -7.71
CA LYS A 367 -13.86 8.80 -6.71
C LYS A 367 -13.38 9.12 -5.29
N GLU A 368 -13.72 8.23 -4.32
CA GLU A 368 -13.48 8.46 -2.88
C GLU A 368 -12.03 8.83 -2.57
N LEU A 369 -11.07 8.05 -3.06
CA LEU A 369 -9.65 8.29 -2.79
C LEU A 369 -9.15 9.62 -3.34
N ILE A 370 -9.60 10.02 -4.54
CA ILE A 370 -9.24 11.32 -5.13
C ILE A 370 -9.83 12.47 -4.33
N ILE A 371 -11.09 12.35 -3.89
CA ILE A 371 -11.71 13.35 -3.02
C ILE A 371 -10.92 13.49 -1.72
N ARG A 372 -10.59 12.39 -1.08
CA ARG A 372 -9.77 12.37 0.14
C ARG A 372 -8.39 13.00 -0.08
N LYS A 373 -7.69 12.61 -1.14
CA LYS A 373 -6.39 13.18 -1.52
C LYS A 373 -6.48 14.70 -1.76
N THR A 374 -7.54 15.15 -2.42
CA THR A 374 -7.72 16.56 -2.80
C THR A 374 -7.88 17.49 -1.58
N PHE A 375 -8.58 17.03 -0.54
CA PHE A 375 -8.95 17.85 0.61
C PHE A 375 -8.15 17.54 1.87
N SER A 376 -7.10 16.75 1.81
CA SER A 376 -6.30 16.39 2.98
C SER A 376 -4.82 16.71 2.79
N GLU A 377 -4.21 17.36 3.78
CA GLU A 377 -2.75 17.52 3.87
C GLU A 377 -2.05 16.18 3.98
N SER A 378 -2.65 15.23 4.69
CA SER A 378 -2.11 13.91 4.97
C SER A 378 -3.09 12.81 4.57
N HIS A 379 -2.57 11.72 4.00
CA HIS A 379 -3.35 10.53 3.71
C HIS A 379 -3.83 9.75 4.96
N LEU A 380 -3.37 10.16 6.15
CA LEU A 380 -3.73 9.50 7.42
C LEU A 380 -5.20 9.66 7.80
N TYR A 381 -5.84 10.73 7.36
CA TYR A 381 -7.23 11.00 7.70
C TYR A 381 -8.16 10.27 6.73
N SER A 382 -8.16 8.98 6.83
CA SER A 382 -9.06 8.15 6.01
C SER A 382 -10.27 7.67 6.80
#